data_469435d181749a9a8b82ce93b0652f25
#
_entry.id   469435d181749a9a8b82ce93b0652f25
#
_cell.length_a   1.000
_cell.length_b   1.000
_cell.length_c   1.000
_cell.angle_alpha   90.00
_cell.angle_beta   90.00
_cell.angle_gamma   90.00
#
_symmetry.space_group_name_H-M   'P 1'
#
loop_
_entity.id
_entity.type
_entity.pdbx_description
1 polymer ?
#
loop_
_entity_poly.entity_id
_entity_poly.type
_entity_poly.pdbx_seq_one_letter_code
_entity_poly.pdbx_strand_id
1 'polypeptide(L)'
;LGMGRFRGGSMKIAVLASGLFGSVSGSAVANVVGTGVITIPMIKRDGYPAHKAAAIEAVASTGGQLMPPVMGASAFLMAEFLAIPYSTIVAAALVPAILYYVALFIQADLEAARMGIKAMPKSELPAGRTVIVGSHFVAAFAVLIYALFVLRWQPERAALLGAVALIATSLVFGYQGNRPSLKALFSSLSTTGHSVVEIILISAASGLVIGVLNVTGLSFNLTYALVEVGGGSAIVLLFLSAIVCIILGMGLPTLGVYVLLAALVAPALVKVGIEPIAAHLYVLYFGMMSMITPPIALAAFAAASIARSAPMATGWAAMKFGWSAYVIPVLFVFSPTLILIGEPFEITIAIITAGMGVWLISAALAGYFSTQLTPMTRLLFGLCGLLALVPAGAFEGAVWSDLIGVAGGVALMALNVMRNRLAVRSEEAA
;
A
#
# COMPACT_ATOMS: atom_id res chain seq x y z
N LEU A 1 -0.63 -21.15 -3.87
CA LEU A 1 -1.42 -22.31 -3.40
C LEU A 1 -2.54 -21.89 -2.43
N GLY A 2 -2.23 -21.13 -1.37
CA GLY A 2 -3.21 -20.73 -0.37
C GLY A 2 -4.31 -19.83 -0.95
N MET A 3 -3.93 -18.74 -1.59
CA MET A 3 -4.87 -17.72 -2.08
C MET A 3 -5.80 -18.19 -3.21
N GLY A 4 -5.33 -19.06 -4.08
CA GLY A 4 -6.16 -19.60 -5.18
C GLY A 4 -7.32 -20.49 -4.72
N ARG A 5 -7.28 -20.98 -3.47
CA ARG A 5 -8.38 -21.79 -2.88
C ARG A 5 -9.56 -20.95 -2.43
N PHE A 6 -9.42 -19.64 -2.35
CA PHE A 6 -10.47 -18.73 -1.95
C PHE A 6 -11.11 -18.08 -3.19
N ARG A 7 -12.38 -17.65 -3.08
CA ARG A 7 -13.03 -16.86 -4.13
C ARG A 7 -12.19 -15.62 -4.46
N GLY A 8 -12.16 -15.24 -5.74
CA GLY A 8 -11.33 -14.14 -6.20
C GLY A 8 -9.83 -14.40 -6.08
N GLY A 9 -9.42 -15.67 -6.13
CA GLY A 9 -8.04 -16.09 -5.94
C GLY A 9 -7.03 -15.38 -6.83
N SER A 10 -7.37 -15.14 -8.11
CA SER A 10 -6.50 -14.42 -9.03
C SER A 10 -6.19 -12.98 -8.60
N MET A 11 -7.21 -12.23 -8.16
CA MET A 11 -6.99 -10.88 -7.61
C MET A 11 -6.13 -10.91 -6.34
N LYS A 12 -6.40 -11.85 -5.44
CA LYS A 12 -5.64 -11.99 -4.18
C LYS A 12 -4.18 -12.38 -4.43
N ILE A 13 -3.94 -13.27 -5.42
CA ILE A 13 -2.58 -13.63 -5.86
C ILE A 13 -1.87 -12.40 -6.42
N ALA A 14 -2.53 -11.62 -7.27
CA ALA A 14 -1.98 -10.39 -7.81
C ALA A 14 -1.61 -9.39 -6.71
N VAL A 15 -2.51 -9.15 -5.74
CA VAL A 15 -2.25 -8.26 -4.60
C VAL A 15 -1.02 -8.70 -3.82
N LEU A 16 -0.90 -10.00 -3.51
CA LEU A 16 0.25 -10.51 -2.77
C LEU A 16 1.55 -10.46 -3.58
N ALA A 17 1.50 -10.90 -4.85
CA ALA A 17 2.68 -10.94 -5.72
C ALA A 17 3.21 -9.53 -5.99
N SER A 18 2.34 -8.59 -6.34
CA SER A 18 2.72 -7.20 -6.61
C SER A 18 3.15 -6.46 -5.34
N GLY A 19 2.55 -6.79 -4.18
CA GLY A 19 3.00 -6.27 -2.89
C GLY A 19 4.43 -6.69 -2.56
N LEU A 20 4.73 -7.98 -2.69
CA LEU A 20 6.07 -8.51 -2.42
C LEU A 20 7.11 -8.04 -3.46
N PHE A 21 6.76 -8.06 -4.74
CA PHE A 21 7.67 -7.56 -5.77
C PHE A 21 7.91 -6.05 -5.64
N GLY A 22 6.84 -5.29 -5.35
CA GLY A 22 6.90 -3.84 -5.19
C GLY A 22 7.74 -3.39 -4.01
N SER A 23 7.74 -4.16 -2.90
CA SER A 23 8.58 -3.86 -1.74
C SER A 23 10.08 -3.90 -2.07
N VAL A 24 10.48 -4.69 -3.07
CA VAL A 24 11.87 -4.80 -3.53
C VAL A 24 12.16 -3.83 -4.66
N SER A 25 11.27 -3.74 -5.66
CA SER A 25 11.50 -2.93 -6.85
C SER A 25 11.49 -1.42 -6.60
N GLY A 26 10.72 -0.97 -5.62
CA GLY A 26 10.59 0.43 -5.25
C GLY A 26 10.00 1.35 -6.35
N SER A 27 9.42 0.77 -7.42
CA SER A 27 8.81 1.51 -8.52
C SER A 27 7.46 0.90 -8.89
N ALA A 28 6.37 1.68 -8.76
CA ALA A 28 5.02 1.24 -9.09
C ALA A 28 4.89 0.83 -10.57
N VAL A 29 5.45 1.62 -11.47
CA VAL A 29 5.35 1.37 -12.92
C VAL A 29 6.16 0.12 -13.30
N ALA A 30 7.39 0.00 -12.81
CA ALA A 30 8.22 -1.18 -13.06
C ALA A 30 7.57 -2.45 -12.49
N ASN A 31 6.91 -2.34 -11.32
CA ASN A 31 6.16 -3.43 -10.73
C ASN A 31 4.97 -3.85 -11.61
N VAL A 32 4.14 -2.90 -12.05
CA VAL A 32 3.02 -3.16 -12.97
C VAL A 32 3.50 -3.86 -14.25
N VAL A 33 4.62 -3.43 -14.82
CA VAL A 33 5.19 -4.07 -16.01
C VAL A 33 5.71 -5.47 -15.70
N GLY A 34 6.35 -5.66 -14.55
CA GLY A 34 6.94 -6.95 -14.17
C GLY A 34 5.90 -8.02 -13.81
N THR A 35 4.94 -7.68 -12.97
CA THR A 35 3.92 -8.61 -12.47
C THR A 35 2.63 -8.59 -13.29
N GLY A 36 2.23 -7.42 -13.79
CA GLY A 36 0.95 -7.22 -14.46
C GLY A 36 0.82 -7.96 -15.79
N VAL A 37 1.92 -8.24 -16.49
CA VAL A 37 1.89 -9.06 -17.72
C VAL A 37 1.40 -10.49 -17.45
N ILE A 38 1.49 -10.97 -16.21
CA ILE A 38 1.01 -12.29 -15.78
C ILE A 38 -0.32 -12.16 -15.06
N THR A 39 -0.41 -11.26 -14.08
CA THR A 39 -1.55 -11.16 -13.18
C THR A 39 -2.80 -10.58 -13.85
N ILE A 40 -2.65 -9.55 -14.69
CA ILE A 40 -3.79 -8.94 -15.38
C ILE A 40 -4.50 -9.93 -16.30
N PRO A 41 -3.83 -10.68 -17.21
CA PRO A 41 -4.47 -11.73 -17.98
C PRO A 41 -5.13 -12.81 -17.13
N MET A 42 -4.51 -13.21 -16.01
CA MET A 42 -5.05 -14.19 -15.07
C MET A 42 -6.37 -13.71 -14.46
N ILE A 43 -6.42 -12.45 -13.99
CA ILE A 43 -7.64 -11.86 -13.42
C ILE A 43 -8.74 -11.74 -14.47
N LYS A 44 -8.41 -11.29 -15.70
CA LYS A 44 -9.37 -11.19 -16.82
C LYS A 44 -9.96 -12.55 -17.20
N ARG A 45 -9.16 -13.61 -17.20
CA ARG A 45 -9.62 -14.98 -17.48
C ARG A 45 -10.66 -15.47 -16.49
N ASP A 46 -10.58 -15.04 -15.21
CA ASP A 46 -11.55 -15.36 -14.18
C ASP A 46 -12.88 -14.56 -14.33
N GLY A 47 -13.00 -13.71 -15.36
CA GLY A 47 -14.24 -12.99 -15.69
C GLY A 47 -14.30 -11.55 -15.16
N TYR A 48 -13.22 -11.02 -14.60
CA TYR A 48 -13.20 -9.61 -14.20
C TYR A 48 -13.07 -8.65 -15.39
N PRO A 49 -13.76 -7.50 -15.37
CA PRO A 49 -13.57 -6.44 -16.36
C PRO A 49 -12.13 -5.97 -16.44
N ALA A 50 -11.65 -5.71 -17.66
CA ALA A 50 -10.26 -5.36 -17.92
C ALA A 50 -9.77 -4.17 -17.09
N HIS A 51 -10.59 -3.10 -16.94
CA HIS A 51 -10.24 -1.93 -16.14
C HIS A 51 -10.11 -2.23 -14.64
N LYS A 52 -10.87 -3.21 -14.11
CA LYS A 52 -10.74 -3.64 -12.71
C LYS A 52 -9.51 -4.51 -12.49
N ALA A 53 -9.20 -5.41 -13.43
CA ALA A 53 -7.98 -6.20 -13.41
C ALA A 53 -6.72 -5.31 -13.43
N ALA A 54 -6.74 -4.29 -14.29
CA ALA A 54 -5.67 -3.29 -14.34
C ALA A 54 -5.59 -2.44 -13.07
N ALA A 55 -6.74 -2.02 -12.54
CA ALA A 55 -6.81 -1.16 -11.38
C ALA A 55 -6.25 -1.83 -10.12
N ILE A 56 -6.65 -3.08 -9.83
CA ILE A 56 -6.16 -3.80 -8.64
C ILE A 56 -4.65 -4.05 -8.73
N GLU A 57 -4.14 -4.36 -9.92
CA GLU A 57 -2.71 -4.52 -10.17
C GLU A 57 -1.95 -3.22 -9.91
N ALA A 58 -2.43 -2.09 -10.48
CA ALA A 58 -1.81 -0.78 -10.29
C ALA A 58 -1.77 -0.37 -8.80
N VAL A 59 -2.86 -0.60 -8.08
CA VAL A 59 -2.96 -0.28 -6.65
C VAL A 59 -2.04 -1.17 -5.83
N ALA A 60 -2.04 -2.48 -6.06
CA ALA A 60 -1.15 -3.41 -5.38
C ALA A 60 0.33 -3.07 -5.63
N SER A 61 0.67 -2.73 -6.87
CA SER A 61 2.03 -2.33 -7.27
C SER A 61 2.47 -1.01 -6.62
N THR A 62 1.56 -0.04 -6.50
CA THR A 62 1.83 1.25 -5.84
C THR A 62 2.04 1.04 -4.34
N GLY A 63 1.21 0.23 -3.69
CA GLY A 63 1.35 -0.09 -2.27
C GLY A 63 2.62 -0.85 -1.92
N GLY A 64 3.22 -1.58 -2.86
CA GLY A 64 4.47 -2.30 -2.64
C GLY A 64 5.60 -1.41 -2.16
N GLN A 65 5.65 -0.16 -2.62
CA GLN A 65 6.64 0.82 -2.18
C GLN A 65 6.45 1.31 -0.73
N LEU A 66 5.26 1.06 -0.18
CA LEU A 66 4.92 1.37 1.21
C LEU A 66 5.11 0.15 2.13
N MET A 67 5.34 -1.04 1.54
CA MET A 67 5.38 -2.30 2.28
C MET A 67 6.79 -2.62 2.76
N PRO A 68 7.01 -2.73 4.08
CA PRO A 68 8.25 -3.27 4.62
C PRO A 68 8.58 -4.68 4.09
N PRO A 69 9.87 -5.09 4.09
CA PRO A 69 10.99 -4.46 4.79
C PRO A 69 11.81 -3.47 3.97
N VAL A 70 11.68 -3.39 2.63
CA VAL A 70 12.57 -2.56 1.81
C VAL A 70 11.95 -1.22 1.44
N MET A 71 10.64 -1.16 1.12
CA MET A 71 9.88 0.07 0.85
C MET A 71 10.43 0.95 -0.28
N GLY A 72 11.36 0.42 -1.10
CA GLY A 72 12.05 1.21 -2.11
C GLY A 72 13.03 2.25 -1.55
N ALA A 73 13.68 3.01 -2.44
CA ALA A 73 14.75 3.94 -2.06
C ALA A 73 14.26 5.15 -1.24
N SER A 74 12.99 5.51 -1.31
CA SER A 74 12.44 6.68 -0.60
C SER A 74 12.49 6.53 0.92
N ALA A 75 12.35 5.30 1.46
CA ALA A 75 12.41 5.07 2.90
C ALA A 75 13.84 5.20 3.46
N PHE A 76 14.85 4.90 2.66
CA PHE A 76 16.25 5.15 3.05
C PHE A 76 16.53 6.65 3.14
N LEU A 77 16.06 7.43 2.16
CA LEU A 77 16.17 8.89 2.23
C LEU A 77 15.36 9.48 3.37
N MET A 78 14.22 8.88 3.72
CA MET A 78 13.45 9.29 4.89
C MET A 78 14.25 9.12 6.18
N ALA A 79 14.94 8.01 6.34
CA ALA A 79 15.82 7.77 7.48
C ALA A 79 16.95 8.80 7.55
N GLU A 80 17.53 9.16 6.40
CA GLU A 80 18.59 10.18 6.28
C GLU A 80 18.06 11.57 6.65
N PHE A 81 16.94 12.00 6.08
CA PHE A 81 16.34 13.33 6.34
C PHE A 81 15.91 13.51 7.78
N LEU A 82 15.42 12.46 8.41
CA LEU A 82 15.00 12.48 9.81
C LEU A 82 16.15 12.20 10.78
N ALA A 83 17.32 11.80 10.28
CA ALA A 83 18.49 11.37 11.07
C ALA A 83 18.13 10.28 12.12
N ILE A 84 17.26 9.33 11.73
CA ILE A 84 16.83 8.20 12.57
C ILE A 84 17.16 6.86 11.91
N PRO A 85 17.27 5.76 12.72
CA PRO A 85 17.53 4.45 12.17
C PRO A 85 16.46 4.01 11.16
N TYR A 86 16.88 3.40 10.06
CA TYR A 86 15.97 2.85 9.04
C TYR A 86 14.94 1.86 9.64
N SER A 87 15.36 1.06 10.61
CA SER A 87 14.47 0.13 11.32
C SER A 87 13.27 0.81 11.98
N THR A 88 13.42 2.07 12.42
CA THR A 88 12.34 2.88 12.98
C THR A 88 11.32 3.24 11.90
N ILE A 89 11.79 3.63 10.70
CA ILE A 89 10.91 3.91 9.56
C ILE A 89 10.12 2.65 9.17
N VAL A 90 10.81 1.51 9.06
CA VAL A 90 10.20 0.22 8.72
C VAL A 90 9.14 -0.20 9.74
N ALA A 91 9.42 -0.02 11.04
CA ALA A 91 8.45 -0.30 12.10
C ALA A 91 7.22 0.61 11.99
N ALA A 92 7.41 1.92 11.83
CA ALA A 92 6.34 2.89 11.70
C ALA A 92 5.45 2.65 10.47
N ALA A 93 6.03 2.21 9.36
CA ALA A 93 5.30 1.93 8.12
C ALA A 93 4.52 0.61 8.15
N LEU A 94 4.84 -0.31 9.07
CA LEU A 94 4.34 -1.70 9.04
C LEU A 94 2.81 -1.77 9.16
N VAL A 95 2.23 -1.16 10.19
CA VAL A 95 0.78 -1.21 10.44
C VAL A 95 0.00 -0.51 9.33
N PRO A 96 0.35 0.74 8.91
CA PRO A 96 -0.29 1.38 7.77
C PRO A 96 -0.25 0.54 6.49
N ALA A 97 0.87 -0.08 6.17
CA ALA A 97 1.01 -0.94 5.01
C ALA A 97 0.15 -2.22 5.10
N ILE A 98 0.10 -2.85 6.27
CA ILE A 98 -0.77 -4.01 6.50
C ILE A 98 -2.24 -3.62 6.32
N LEU A 99 -2.69 -2.51 6.90
CA LEU A 99 -4.07 -2.03 6.74
C LEU A 99 -4.41 -1.74 5.28
N TYR A 100 -3.48 -1.16 4.52
CA TYR A 100 -3.62 -0.95 3.08
C TYR A 100 -3.86 -2.26 2.33
N TYR A 101 -3.02 -3.28 2.54
CA TYR A 101 -3.16 -4.57 1.86
C TYR A 101 -4.38 -5.36 2.35
N VAL A 102 -4.73 -5.28 3.63
CA VAL A 102 -5.97 -5.86 4.18
C VAL A 102 -7.18 -5.26 3.47
N ALA A 103 -7.23 -3.94 3.26
CA ALA A 103 -8.28 -3.30 2.47
C ALA A 103 -8.40 -3.87 1.05
N LEU A 104 -7.26 -4.07 0.37
CA LEU A 104 -7.23 -4.65 -0.98
C LEU A 104 -7.70 -6.11 -1.00
N PHE A 105 -7.27 -6.91 -0.02
CA PHE A 105 -7.72 -8.31 0.10
C PHE A 105 -9.23 -8.40 0.35
N ILE A 106 -9.76 -7.57 1.24
CA ILE A 106 -11.20 -7.51 1.51
C ILE A 106 -11.95 -7.09 0.25
N GLN A 107 -11.51 -6.06 -0.45
CA GLN A 107 -12.16 -5.60 -1.68
C GLN A 107 -12.10 -6.64 -2.79
N ALA A 108 -10.97 -7.34 -2.95
CA ALA A 108 -10.84 -8.44 -3.91
C ALA A 108 -11.83 -9.57 -3.60
N ASP A 109 -12.01 -9.90 -2.33
CA ASP A 109 -12.97 -10.92 -1.87
C ASP A 109 -14.42 -10.50 -2.12
N LEU A 110 -14.78 -9.28 -1.73
CA LEU A 110 -16.14 -8.77 -1.86
C LEU A 110 -16.52 -8.52 -3.33
N GLU A 111 -15.58 -8.06 -4.15
CA GLU A 111 -15.81 -7.90 -5.59
C GLU A 111 -16.03 -9.26 -6.27
N ALA A 112 -15.25 -10.29 -5.90
CA ALA A 112 -15.45 -11.66 -6.35
C ALA A 112 -16.84 -12.20 -5.96
N ALA A 113 -17.23 -11.97 -4.71
CA ALA A 113 -18.53 -12.38 -4.21
C ALA A 113 -19.68 -11.70 -4.96
N ARG A 114 -19.56 -10.38 -5.18
CA ARG A 114 -20.56 -9.60 -5.91
C ARG A 114 -20.74 -10.05 -7.35
N MET A 115 -19.65 -10.50 -7.97
CA MET A 115 -19.63 -10.96 -9.36
C MET A 115 -19.88 -12.47 -9.52
N GLY A 116 -20.06 -13.22 -8.42
CA GLY A 116 -20.23 -14.67 -8.43
C GLY A 116 -18.97 -15.44 -8.86
N ILE A 117 -17.79 -14.84 -8.75
CA ILE A 117 -16.53 -15.47 -9.14
C ILE A 117 -16.11 -16.47 -8.07
N LYS A 118 -15.93 -17.71 -8.47
CA LYS A 118 -15.59 -18.83 -7.58
C LYS A 118 -14.07 -18.90 -7.35
N ALA A 119 -13.65 -19.84 -6.50
CA ALA A 119 -12.25 -20.20 -6.32
C ALA A 119 -11.67 -20.82 -7.59
N MET A 120 -10.36 -20.71 -7.78
CA MET A 120 -9.66 -21.35 -8.91
C MET A 120 -9.82 -22.89 -8.84
N PRO A 121 -10.01 -23.56 -9.99
CA PRO A 121 -10.03 -25.01 -10.03
C PRO A 121 -8.76 -25.62 -9.45
N LYS A 122 -8.88 -26.73 -8.71
CA LYS A 122 -7.72 -27.40 -8.10
C LYS A 122 -6.65 -27.82 -9.14
N SER A 123 -7.06 -28.08 -10.37
CA SER A 123 -6.17 -28.43 -11.49
C SER A 123 -5.26 -27.27 -11.93
N GLU A 124 -5.63 -26.02 -11.64
CA GLU A 124 -4.85 -24.83 -11.99
C GLU A 124 -3.92 -24.37 -10.84
N LEU A 125 -4.09 -24.98 -9.66
CA LEU A 125 -3.22 -24.65 -8.54
C LEU A 125 -1.87 -25.36 -8.69
N PRO A 126 -0.74 -24.64 -8.47
CA PRO A 126 0.59 -25.26 -8.53
C PRO A 126 0.73 -26.36 -7.50
N ALA A 127 1.49 -27.40 -7.83
CA ALA A 127 1.80 -28.47 -6.90
C ALA A 127 2.53 -27.91 -5.67
N GLY A 128 2.20 -28.44 -4.47
CA GLY A 128 2.86 -28.01 -3.22
C GLY A 128 4.38 -28.12 -3.26
N ARG A 129 4.90 -29.13 -3.94
CA ARG A 129 6.34 -29.35 -4.13
C ARG A 129 7.00 -28.16 -4.86
N THR A 130 6.35 -27.59 -5.87
CA THR A 130 6.87 -26.43 -6.63
C THR A 130 7.01 -25.19 -5.73
N VAL A 131 6.06 -24.99 -4.81
CA VAL A 131 6.09 -23.89 -3.86
C VAL A 131 7.21 -24.09 -2.82
N ILE A 132 7.37 -25.32 -2.30
CA ILE A 132 8.40 -25.65 -1.33
C ILE A 132 9.80 -25.49 -1.94
N VAL A 133 10.01 -25.90 -3.17
CA VAL A 133 11.30 -25.73 -3.87
C VAL A 133 11.65 -24.25 -4.01
N GLY A 134 10.66 -23.35 -4.17
CA GLY A 134 10.88 -21.90 -4.23
C GLY A 134 11.05 -21.23 -2.86
N SER A 135 10.89 -21.95 -1.74
CA SER A 135 10.94 -21.33 -0.40
C SER A 135 12.32 -20.75 -0.05
N HIS A 136 13.40 -21.21 -0.70
CA HIS A 136 14.74 -20.66 -0.49
C HIS A 136 14.85 -19.16 -0.87
N PHE A 137 13.98 -18.63 -1.74
CA PHE A 137 13.91 -17.19 -2.00
C PHE A 137 13.46 -16.39 -0.76
N VAL A 138 12.64 -17.00 0.10
CA VAL A 138 12.21 -16.37 1.36
C VAL A 138 13.38 -16.25 2.35
N ALA A 139 14.37 -17.12 2.26
CA ALA A 139 15.53 -17.08 3.13
C ALA A 139 16.33 -15.77 3.02
N ALA A 140 16.42 -15.19 1.81
CA ALA A 140 17.08 -13.90 1.60
C ALA A 140 16.38 -12.77 2.37
N PHE A 141 15.05 -12.75 2.36
CA PHE A 141 14.25 -11.79 3.14
C PHE A 141 14.41 -12.04 4.65
N ALA A 142 14.38 -13.30 5.08
CA ALA A 142 14.56 -13.63 6.49
C ALA A 142 15.94 -13.19 7.00
N VAL A 143 17.00 -13.39 6.21
CA VAL A 143 18.36 -12.93 6.52
C VAL A 143 18.43 -11.41 6.58
N LEU A 144 17.80 -10.70 5.62
CA LEU A 144 17.72 -9.24 5.60
C LEU A 144 17.03 -8.70 6.87
N ILE A 145 15.85 -9.23 7.19
CA ILE A 145 15.07 -8.84 8.38
C ILE A 145 15.87 -9.12 9.66
N TYR A 146 16.49 -10.30 9.77
CA TYR A 146 17.32 -10.65 10.91
C TYR A 146 18.49 -9.68 11.07
N ALA A 147 19.20 -9.35 9.99
CA ALA A 147 20.32 -8.41 10.02
C ALA A 147 19.88 -6.99 10.44
N LEU A 148 18.73 -6.51 9.93
CA LEU A 148 18.21 -5.18 10.25
C LEU A 148 17.71 -5.06 11.70
N PHE A 149 16.90 -6.01 12.17
CA PHE A 149 16.17 -5.87 13.43
C PHE A 149 16.86 -6.55 14.62
N VAL A 150 17.55 -7.69 14.41
CA VAL A 150 18.21 -8.41 15.49
C VAL A 150 19.67 -8.01 15.61
N LEU A 151 20.42 -8.01 14.50
CA LEU A 151 21.81 -7.58 14.49
C LEU A 151 21.97 -6.05 14.47
N ARG A 152 20.90 -5.31 14.19
CA ARG A 152 20.89 -3.84 14.08
C ARG A 152 21.96 -3.30 13.14
N TRP A 153 22.19 -4.01 12.04
CA TRP A 153 23.13 -3.58 11.04
C TRP A 153 22.58 -2.42 10.22
N GLN A 154 23.50 -1.65 9.63
CA GLN A 154 23.15 -0.64 8.64
C GLN A 154 22.47 -1.30 7.43
N PRO A 155 21.50 -0.64 6.79
CA PRO A 155 20.71 -1.20 5.68
C PRO A 155 21.56 -1.76 4.54
N GLU A 156 22.67 -1.09 4.21
CA GLU A 156 23.57 -1.47 3.11
C GLU A 156 24.22 -2.85 3.40
N ARG A 157 24.67 -3.06 4.63
CA ARG A 157 25.29 -4.34 5.06
C ARG A 157 24.23 -5.44 5.13
N ALA A 158 23.05 -5.13 5.63
CA ALA A 158 21.95 -6.08 5.71
C ALA A 158 21.48 -6.50 4.30
N ALA A 159 21.37 -5.56 3.37
CA ALA A 159 21.01 -5.82 1.97
C ALA A 159 22.06 -6.66 1.25
N LEU A 160 23.35 -6.36 1.47
CA LEU A 160 24.46 -7.17 0.92
C LEU A 160 24.43 -8.61 1.43
N LEU A 161 24.20 -8.81 2.73
CA LEU A 161 24.08 -10.15 3.31
C LEU A 161 22.88 -10.90 2.73
N GLY A 162 21.72 -10.24 2.57
CA GLY A 162 20.54 -10.80 1.92
C GLY A 162 20.80 -11.20 0.47
N ALA A 163 21.51 -10.36 -0.30
CA ALA A 163 21.91 -10.66 -1.67
C ALA A 163 22.87 -11.86 -1.75
N VAL A 164 23.86 -11.93 -0.87
CA VAL A 164 24.77 -13.10 -0.79
C VAL A 164 24.00 -14.36 -0.42
N ALA A 165 23.07 -14.29 0.53
CA ALA A 165 22.21 -15.42 0.90
C ALA A 165 21.34 -15.88 -0.28
N LEU A 166 20.78 -14.94 -1.05
CA LEU A 166 20.01 -15.26 -2.26
C LEU A 166 20.85 -15.98 -3.31
N ILE A 167 22.04 -15.45 -3.60
CA ILE A 167 22.95 -16.04 -4.58
C ILE A 167 23.37 -17.44 -4.13
N ALA A 168 23.80 -17.60 -2.86
CA ALA A 168 24.23 -18.87 -2.32
C ALA A 168 23.11 -19.93 -2.35
N THR A 169 21.91 -19.58 -1.89
CA THR A 169 20.76 -20.49 -1.90
C THR A 169 20.32 -20.85 -3.32
N SER A 170 20.35 -19.89 -4.26
CA SER A 170 20.00 -20.13 -5.66
C SER A 170 21.01 -21.04 -6.38
N LEU A 171 22.30 -20.91 -6.07
CA LEU A 171 23.34 -21.79 -6.62
C LEU A 171 23.23 -23.22 -6.07
N VAL A 172 22.90 -23.36 -4.79
CA VAL A 172 22.79 -24.68 -4.13
C VAL A 172 21.50 -25.39 -4.56
N PHE A 173 20.37 -24.76 -4.38
CA PHE A 173 19.07 -25.43 -4.59
C PHE A 173 18.56 -25.32 -6.03
N GLY A 174 18.84 -24.21 -6.73
CA GLY A 174 18.24 -23.92 -8.03
C GLY A 174 16.71 -23.79 -7.95
N TYR A 175 16.08 -23.52 -9.08
CA TYR A 175 14.61 -23.48 -9.17
C TYR A 175 14.15 -24.14 -10.48
N GLN A 176 13.22 -25.10 -10.39
CA GLN A 176 12.70 -25.84 -11.55
C GLN A 176 13.79 -26.46 -12.45
N GLY A 177 14.88 -26.96 -11.85
CA GLY A 177 16.00 -27.55 -12.57
C GLY A 177 17.02 -26.54 -13.12
N ASN A 178 16.76 -25.23 -12.99
CA ASN A 178 17.67 -24.19 -13.44
C ASN A 178 18.48 -23.62 -12.25
N ARG A 179 19.78 -23.47 -12.46
CA ARG A 179 20.68 -22.76 -11.56
C ARG A 179 21.25 -21.54 -12.27
N PRO A 180 21.44 -20.41 -11.57
CA PRO A 180 22.03 -19.24 -12.19
C PRO A 180 23.45 -19.55 -12.65
N SER A 181 23.78 -19.23 -13.89
CA SER A 181 25.14 -19.32 -14.42
C SER A 181 25.97 -18.13 -13.93
N LEU A 182 27.31 -18.27 -13.90
CA LEU A 182 28.19 -17.14 -13.61
C LEU A 182 27.93 -15.96 -14.55
N LYS A 183 27.66 -16.23 -15.82
CA LYS A 183 27.30 -15.20 -16.80
C LYS A 183 26.03 -14.45 -16.39
N ALA A 184 25.01 -15.16 -15.87
CA ALA A 184 23.77 -14.54 -15.38
C ALA A 184 24.04 -13.66 -14.15
N LEU A 185 24.93 -14.07 -13.23
CA LEU A 185 25.32 -13.27 -12.07
C LEU A 185 26.04 -11.98 -12.49
N PHE A 186 26.99 -12.07 -13.43
CA PHE A 186 27.66 -10.87 -13.97
C PHE A 186 26.67 -9.95 -14.71
N SER A 187 25.75 -10.52 -15.48
CA SER A 187 24.67 -9.74 -16.13
C SER A 187 23.80 -9.05 -15.11
N SER A 188 23.47 -9.71 -13.99
CA SER A 188 22.71 -9.07 -12.90
C SER A 188 23.45 -7.88 -12.28
N LEU A 189 24.77 -8.00 -12.07
CA LEU A 189 25.59 -6.88 -11.58
C LEU A 189 25.58 -5.70 -12.57
N SER A 190 25.70 -5.96 -13.86
CA SER A 190 25.60 -4.92 -14.89
C SER A 190 24.24 -4.23 -14.89
N THR A 191 23.15 -5.00 -14.80
CA THR A 191 21.79 -4.46 -14.71
C THR A 191 21.60 -3.63 -13.43
N THR A 192 22.14 -4.11 -12.31
CA THR A 192 22.12 -3.38 -11.03
C THR A 192 22.87 -2.05 -11.18
N GLY A 193 24.04 -2.05 -11.84
CA GLY A 193 24.80 -0.82 -12.12
C GLY A 193 23.98 0.22 -12.88
N HIS A 194 23.25 -0.18 -13.92
CA HIS A 194 22.36 0.74 -14.63
C HIS A 194 21.26 1.31 -13.74
N SER A 195 20.64 0.49 -12.90
CA SER A 195 19.60 0.96 -11.96
C SER A 195 20.16 1.92 -10.91
N VAL A 196 21.39 1.68 -10.44
CA VAL A 196 22.08 2.58 -9.50
C VAL A 196 22.38 3.93 -10.13
N VAL A 197 22.78 3.97 -11.41
CA VAL A 197 22.99 5.24 -12.13
C VAL A 197 21.73 6.08 -12.15
N GLU A 198 20.57 5.48 -12.43
CA GLU A 198 19.29 6.19 -12.40
C GLU A 198 19.00 6.79 -11.01
N ILE A 199 19.19 6.01 -9.95
CA ILE A 199 19.01 6.49 -8.56
C ILE A 199 19.94 7.64 -8.23
N ILE A 200 21.22 7.55 -8.61
CA ILE A 200 22.22 8.62 -8.41
C ILE A 200 21.81 9.90 -9.14
N LEU A 201 21.38 9.80 -10.40
CA LEU A 201 20.96 10.95 -11.19
C LEU A 201 19.72 11.62 -10.59
N ILE A 202 18.71 10.84 -10.18
CA ILE A 202 17.52 11.37 -9.51
C ILE A 202 17.89 12.02 -8.19
N SER A 203 18.77 11.41 -7.39
CA SER A 203 19.22 11.97 -6.11
C SER A 203 20.00 13.27 -6.30
N ALA A 204 20.89 13.34 -7.29
CA ALA A 204 21.62 14.55 -7.62
C ALA A 204 20.69 15.67 -8.10
N ALA A 205 19.77 15.37 -9.02
CA ALA A 205 18.76 16.34 -9.48
C ALA A 205 17.89 16.84 -8.32
N SER A 206 17.48 15.94 -7.43
CA SER A 206 16.72 16.29 -6.22
C SER A 206 17.50 17.19 -5.28
N GLY A 207 18.80 16.92 -5.09
CA GLY A 207 19.69 17.79 -4.31
C GLY A 207 19.82 19.20 -4.90
N LEU A 208 19.90 19.31 -6.23
CA LEU A 208 19.88 20.61 -6.93
C LEU A 208 18.55 21.34 -6.69
N VAL A 209 17.43 20.65 -6.81
CA VAL A 209 16.10 21.24 -6.54
C VAL A 209 16.02 21.75 -5.11
N ILE A 210 16.42 20.95 -4.11
CA ILE A 210 16.44 21.37 -2.70
C ILE A 210 17.36 22.58 -2.50
N GLY A 211 18.54 22.58 -3.12
CA GLY A 211 19.47 23.70 -3.06
C GLY A 211 18.84 25.00 -3.58
N VAL A 212 18.21 24.94 -4.76
CA VAL A 212 17.51 26.10 -5.34
C VAL A 212 16.35 26.56 -4.45
N LEU A 213 15.55 25.64 -3.95
CA LEU A 213 14.43 25.95 -3.06
C LEU A 213 14.87 26.64 -1.76
N ASN A 214 16.01 26.20 -1.21
CA ASN A 214 16.58 26.81 -0.01
C ASN A 214 17.15 28.20 -0.28
N VAL A 215 17.91 28.38 -1.39
CA VAL A 215 18.51 29.67 -1.76
C VAL A 215 17.42 30.69 -2.12
N THR A 216 16.36 30.28 -2.79
CA THR A 216 15.22 31.17 -3.16
C THR A 216 14.25 31.43 -2.01
N GLY A 217 14.35 30.68 -0.90
CA GLY A 217 13.39 30.76 0.20
C GLY A 217 12.01 30.21 -0.15
N LEU A 218 11.85 29.54 -1.30
CA LEU A 218 10.56 29.05 -1.77
C LEU A 218 9.97 27.99 -0.83
N SER A 219 10.80 27.12 -0.24
CA SER A 219 10.35 26.15 0.78
C SER A 219 9.72 26.85 1.98
N PHE A 220 10.33 27.93 2.46
CA PHE A 220 9.82 28.72 3.56
C PHE A 220 8.50 29.41 3.19
N ASN A 221 8.45 30.04 2.00
CA ASN A 221 7.25 30.73 1.52
C ASN A 221 6.07 29.78 1.32
N LEU A 222 6.31 28.58 0.76
CA LEU A 222 5.28 27.56 0.62
C LEU A 222 4.79 27.05 1.97
N THR A 223 5.72 26.78 2.88
CA THR A 223 5.38 26.39 4.26
C THR A 223 4.52 27.45 4.93
N TYR A 224 4.91 28.72 4.83
CA TYR A 224 4.16 29.85 5.39
C TYR A 224 2.76 29.96 4.76
N ALA A 225 2.68 29.90 3.43
CA ALA A 225 1.40 29.99 2.71
C ALA A 225 0.46 28.82 3.06
N LEU A 226 0.99 27.57 3.17
CA LEU A 226 0.19 26.42 3.57
C LEU A 226 -0.37 26.56 4.99
N VAL A 227 0.44 27.04 5.94
CA VAL A 227 0.01 27.26 7.33
C VAL A 227 -0.97 28.40 7.43
N GLU A 228 -0.76 29.51 6.71
CA GLU A 228 -1.63 30.67 6.68
C GLU A 228 -3.02 30.33 6.07
N VAL A 229 -3.04 29.70 4.90
CA VAL A 229 -4.27 29.24 4.24
C VAL A 229 -4.97 28.16 5.07
N GLY A 230 -4.21 27.34 5.79
CA GLY A 230 -4.74 26.36 6.75
C GLY A 230 -5.50 26.99 7.91
N GLY A 231 -5.33 28.32 8.15
CA GLY A 231 -6.09 29.07 9.16
C GLY A 231 -5.96 28.53 10.59
N GLY A 232 -4.85 27.85 10.89
CA GLY A 232 -4.62 27.18 12.19
C GLY A 232 -5.36 25.83 12.34
N SER A 233 -6.13 25.40 11.33
CA SER A 233 -6.81 24.10 11.35
C SER A 233 -5.89 23.02 10.76
N ALA A 234 -5.51 22.03 11.57
CA ALA A 234 -4.73 20.87 11.12
C ALA A 234 -5.45 20.10 10.01
N ILE A 235 -6.77 19.97 10.06
CA ILE A 235 -7.58 19.26 9.06
C ILE A 235 -7.50 19.95 7.71
N VAL A 236 -7.65 21.27 7.68
CA VAL A 236 -7.56 22.06 6.43
C VAL A 236 -6.15 21.96 5.86
N LEU A 237 -5.12 22.09 6.69
CA LEU A 237 -3.72 21.95 6.28
C LEU A 237 -3.45 20.57 5.68
N LEU A 238 -3.91 19.49 6.32
CA LEU A 238 -3.75 18.13 5.81
C LEU A 238 -4.45 17.99 4.44
N PHE A 239 -5.68 18.45 4.31
CA PHE A 239 -6.39 18.37 3.03
C PHE A 239 -5.66 19.11 1.90
N LEU A 240 -5.22 20.35 2.15
CA LEU A 240 -4.45 21.14 1.19
C LEU A 240 -3.11 20.46 0.85
N SER A 241 -2.40 19.98 1.87
CA SER A 241 -1.14 19.26 1.69
C SER A 241 -1.32 17.99 0.86
N ALA A 242 -2.40 17.23 1.07
CA ALA A 242 -2.72 16.05 0.26
C ALA A 242 -2.89 16.39 -1.23
N ILE A 243 -3.65 17.45 -1.52
CA ILE A 243 -3.86 17.93 -2.90
C ILE A 243 -2.53 18.34 -3.52
N VAL A 244 -1.73 19.14 -2.81
CA VAL A 244 -0.41 19.57 -3.27
C VAL A 244 0.51 18.37 -3.52
N CYS A 245 0.55 17.40 -2.61
CA CYS A 245 1.35 16.19 -2.77
C CYS A 245 0.95 15.37 -4.01
N ILE A 246 -0.36 15.19 -4.24
CA ILE A 246 -0.85 14.47 -5.42
C ILE A 246 -0.46 15.23 -6.69
N ILE A 247 -0.71 16.54 -6.77
CA ILE A 247 -0.44 17.35 -7.96
C ILE A 247 1.06 17.38 -8.26
N LEU A 248 1.90 17.68 -7.27
CA LEU A 248 3.35 17.74 -7.45
C LEU A 248 3.98 16.35 -7.72
N GLY A 249 3.32 15.29 -7.27
CA GLY A 249 3.76 13.92 -7.52
C GLY A 249 3.44 13.41 -8.93
N MET A 250 2.54 14.07 -9.67
CA MET A 250 2.12 13.60 -10.99
C MET A 250 3.27 13.65 -12.01
N GLY A 251 3.54 12.51 -12.64
CA GLY A 251 4.54 12.42 -13.71
C GLY A 251 5.99 12.27 -13.25
N LEU A 252 6.24 12.25 -11.95
CA LEU A 252 7.58 12.08 -11.39
C LEU A 252 7.84 10.64 -10.92
N PRO A 253 9.09 10.15 -10.97
CA PRO A 253 9.45 8.88 -10.34
C PRO A 253 9.35 8.99 -8.81
N THR A 254 9.05 7.88 -8.15
CA THR A 254 8.78 7.78 -6.71
C THR A 254 9.78 8.51 -5.82
N LEU A 255 11.09 8.29 -6.08
CA LEU A 255 12.15 8.90 -5.30
C LEU A 255 12.12 10.43 -5.42
N GLY A 256 11.97 10.94 -6.65
CA GLY A 256 11.87 12.38 -6.92
C GLY A 256 10.64 13.01 -6.26
N VAL A 257 9.49 12.32 -6.33
CA VAL A 257 8.26 12.75 -5.64
C VAL A 257 8.52 12.90 -4.14
N TYR A 258 9.07 11.87 -3.50
CA TYR A 258 9.30 11.91 -2.06
C TYR A 258 10.25 13.04 -1.67
N VAL A 259 11.38 13.18 -2.36
CA VAL A 259 12.39 14.22 -2.04
C VAL A 259 11.79 15.62 -2.18
N LEU A 260 11.06 15.86 -3.27
CA LEU A 260 10.40 17.16 -3.50
C LEU A 260 9.39 17.47 -2.40
N LEU A 261 8.53 16.52 -2.05
CA LEU A 261 7.49 16.73 -1.04
C LEU A 261 8.04 16.80 0.38
N ALA A 262 9.08 16.04 0.69
CA ALA A 262 9.79 16.11 1.96
C ALA A 262 10.44 17.48 2.20
N ALA A 263 10.92 18.14 1.12
CA ALA A 263 11.47 19.47 1.21
C ALA A 263 10.43 20.60 1.24
N LEU A 264 9.29 20.43 0.56
CA LEU A 264 8.31 21.48 0.38
C LEU A 264 7.13 21.40 1.34
N VAL A 265 6.62 20.21 1.63
CA VAL A 265 5.36 20.01 2.34
C VAL A 265 5.56 19.50 3.77
N ALA A 266 6.47 18.54 3.98
CA ALA A 266 6.69 17.98 5.30
C ALA A 266 7.04 19.04 6.37
N PRO A 267 7.85 20.08 6.11
CA PRO A 267 8.14 21.12 7.09
C PRO A 267 6.89 21.89 7.57
N ALA A 268 5.90 22.09 6.69
CA ALA A 268 4.65 22.74 7.07
C ALA A 268 3.85 21.91 8.08
N LEU A 269 3.82 20.59 7.88
CA LEU A 269 3.15 19.65 8.77
C LEU A 269 3.85 19.57 10.13
N VAL A 270 5.18 19.49 10.14
CA VAL A 270 5.97 19.48 11.37
C VAL A 270 5.81 20.78 12.16
N LYS A 271 5.74 21.94 11.48
CA LYS A 271 5.58 23.26 12.10
C LYS A 271 4.28 23.40 12.89
N VAL A 272 3.21 22.70 12.51
CA VAL A 272 1.93 22.68 13.22
C VAL A 272 1.85 21.60 14.29
N GLY A 273 2.98 20.94 14.61
CA GLY A 273 3.07 19.96 15.69
C GLY A 273 2.84 18.51 15.31
N ILE A 274 2.78 18.20 14.00
CA ILE A 274 2.69 16.81 13.54
C ILE A 274 4.06 16.13 13.75
N GLU A 275 4.03 14.91 14.28
CA GLU A 275 5.23 14.08 14.47
C GLU A 275 6.03 13.97 13.17
N PRO A 276 7.35 14.24 13.16
CA PRO A 276 8.16 14.26 11.94
C PRO A 276 8.04 12.99 11.09
N ILE A 277 8.07 11.81 11.71
CA ILE A 277 7.93 10.54 10.98
C ILE A 277 6.53 10.41 10.35
N ALA A 278 5.47 10.86 11.05
CA ALA A 278 4.12 10.88 10.51
C ALA A 278 4.02 11.86 9.33
N ALA A 279 4.60 13.05 9.42
CA ALA A 279 4.63 14.03 8.34
C ALA A 279 5.33 13.49 7.08
N HIS A 280 6.48 12.83 7.24
CA HIS A 280 7.22 12.23 6.14
C HIS A 280 6.52 11.02 5.53
N LEU A 281 5.92 10.14 6.33
CA LEU A 281 5.08 9.05 5.83
C LEU A 281 3.83 9.60 5.11
N TYR A 282 3.22 10.65 5.62
CA TYR A 282 2.07 11.32 5.01
C TYR A 282 2.39 11.80 3.60
N VAL A 283 3.47 12.56 3.43
CA VAL A 283 3.85 13.08 2.11
C VAL A 283 4.28 11.94 1.16
N LEU A 284 4.88 10.87 1.68
CA LEU A 284 5.19 9.68 0.89
C LEU A 284 3.90 9.02 0.37
N TYR A 285 2.91 8.78 1.23
CA TYR A 285 1.64 8.18 0.85
C TYR A 285 0.92 9.00 -0.22
N PHE A 286 0.69 10.30 0.02
CA PHE A 286 -0.02 11.15 -0.95
C PHE A 286 0.79 11.36 -2.24
N GLY A 287 2.10 11.41 -2.15
CA GLY A 287 2.99 11.40 -3.32
C GLY A 287 2.82 10.13 -4.15
N MET A 288 2.74 8.96 -3.50
CA MET A 288 2.50 7.68 -4.19
C MET A 288 1.10 7.60 -4.79
N MET A 289 0.10 8.22 -4.16
CA MET A 289 -1.26 8.22 -4.70
C MET A 289 -1.37 8.94 -6.04
N SER A 290 -0.46 9.84 -6.39
CA SER A 290 -0.36 10.42 -7.73
C SER A 290 -0.23 9.38 -8.83
N MET A 291 0.35 8.20 -8.54
CA MET A 291 0.54 7.10 -9.47
C MET A 291 -0.77 6.41 -9.88
N ILE A 292 -1.83 6.55 -9.09
CA ILE A 292 -3.15 5.94 -9.32
C ILE A 292 -4.28 6.96 -9.44
N THR A 293 -3.99 8.25 -9.21
CA THR A 293 -4.99 9.33 -9.25
C THR A 293 -5.02 10.01 -10.62
N PRO A 294 -6.14 10.00 -11.37
CA PRO A 294 -6.28 10.82 -12.57
C PRO A 294 -6.00 12.31 -12.30
N PRO A 295 -5.50 13.10 -13.26
CA PRO A 295 -5.44 12.78 -14.70
C PRO A 295 -4.16 12.08 -15.20
N ILE A 296 -3.09 11.95 -14.39
CA ILE A 296 -1.77 11.43 -14.84
C ILE A 296 -1.39 10.12 -14.13
N ALA A 297 -2.30 9.32 -13.72
CA ALA A 297 -2.14 8.07 -12.97
C ALA A 297 -1.19 7.05 -13.65
N LEU A 298 0.13 7.27 -13.63
CA LEU A 298 1.11 6.53 -14.42
C LEU A 298 1.04 5.01 -14.23
N ALA A 299 0.93 4.52 -12.99
CA ALA A 299 0.83 3.08 -12.73
C ALA A 299 -0.49 2.51 -13.24
N ALA A 300 -1.60 3.24 -13.04
CA ALA A 300 -2.90 2.82 -13.55
C ALA A 300 -2.95 2.82 -15.08
N PHE A 301 -2.29 3.78 -15.73
CA PHE A 301 -2.24 3.87 -17.19
C PHE A 301 -1.32 2.80 -17.81
N ALA A 302 -0.21 2.48 -17.16
CA ALA A 302 0.63 1.36 -17.54
C ALA A 302 -0.16 0.03 -17.45
N ALA A 303 -0.88 -0.19 -16.35
CA ALA A 303 -1.74 -1.37 -16.19
C ALA A 303 -2.89 -1.40 -17.22
N ALA A 304 -3.49 -0.25 -17.51
CA ALA A 304 -4.54 -0.12 -18.53
C ALA A 304 -4.04 -0.52 -19.92
N SER A 305 -2.81 -0.15 -20.27
CA SER A 305 -2.17 -0.53 -21.52
C SER A 305 -2.03 -2.05 -21.64
N ILE A 306 -1.54 -2.72 -20.57
CA ILE A 306 -1.42 -4.19 -20.53
C ILE A 306 -2.81 -4.85 -20.62
N ALA A 307 -3.79 -4.32 -19.90
CA ALA A 307 -5.15 -4.84 -19.88
C ALA A 307 -5.93 -4.56 -21.18
N ARG A 308 -5.47 -3.64 -22.01
CA ARG A 308 -6.20 -3.04 -23.14
C ARG A 308 -7.54 -2.47 -22.69
N SER A 309 -7.52 -1.63 -21.64
CA SER A 309 -8.68 -0.96 -21.06
C SER A 309 -8.55 0.56 -21.16
N ALA A 310 -9.66 1.28 -20.99
CA ALA A 310 -9.65 2.74 -20.98
C ALA A 310 -8.84 3.27 -19.77
N PRO A 311 -7.81 4.12 -20.00
CA PRO A 311 -6.93 4.60 -18.93
C PRO A 311 -7.68 5.32 -17.79
N MET A 312 -8.60 6.24 -18.15
CA MET A 312 -9.37 6.99 -17.15
C MET A 312 -10.29 6.09 -16.32
N ALA A 313 -10.97 5.10 -16.94
CA ALA A 313 -11.80 4.15 -16.23
C ALA A 313 -10.96 3.30 -15.26
N THR A 314 -9.74 2.93 -15.67
CA THR A 314 -8.79 2.22 -14.82
C THR A 314 -8.33 3.10 -13.65
N GLY A 315 -8.00 4.37 -13.87
CA GLY A 315 -7.62 5.31 -12.83
C GLY A 315 -8.71 5.51 -11.78
N TRP A 316 -9.96 5.73 -12.20
CA TRP A 316 -11.08 5.84 -11.26
C TRP A 316 -11.34 4.55 -10.49
N ALA A 317 -11.21 3.40 -11.13
CA ALA A 317 -11.28 2.12 -10.44
C ALA A 317 -10.12 1.92 -9.46
N ALA A 318 -8.92 2.37 -9.81
CA ALA A 318 -7.75 2.33 -8.95
C ALA A 318 -7.92 3.20 -7.71
N MET A 319 -8.43 4.43 -7.82
CA MET A 319 -8.77 5.25 -6.65
C MET A 319 -9.76 4.53 -5.73
N LYS A 320 -10.77 3.86 -6.30
CA LYS A 320 -11.75 3.12 -5.51
C LYS A 320 -11.13 1.92 -4.78
N PHE A 321 -10.25 1.15 -5.43
CA PHE A 321 -9.53 0.07 -4.76
C PHE A 321 -8.50 0.58 -3.75
N GLY A 322 -7.81 1.67 -4.08
CA GLY A 322 -6.79 2.30 -3.24
C GLY A 322 -7.31 3.27 -2.18
N TRP A 323 -8.62 3.29 -1.89
CA TRP A 323 -9.23 4.27 -0.98
C TRP A 323 -8.53 4.38 0.36
N SER A 324 -8.05 3.26 0.90
CA SER A 324 -7.37 3.20 2.20
C SER A 324 -6.11 4.05 2.25
N ALA A 325 -5.39 4.19 1.13
CA ALA A 325 -4.19 5.00 1.06
C ALA A 325 -4.44 6.52 1.11
N TYR A 326 -5.67 6.97 0.88
CA TYR A 326 -6.06 8.37 1.07
C TYR A 326 -6.52 8.64 2.52
N VAL A 327 -6.94 7.62 3.25
CA VAL A 327 -7.50 7.74 4.59
C VAL A 327 -6.47 7.41 5.67
N ILE A 328 -5.74 6.32 5.54
CA ILE A 328 -4.76 5.85 6.54
C ILE A 328 -3.73 6.92 6.91
N PRO A 329 -3.17 7.72 5.96
CA PRO A 329 -2.21 8.77 6.32
C PRO A 329 -2.80 9.84 7.23
N VAL A 330 -4.08 10.18 7.03
CA VAL A 330 -4.77 11.14 7.90
C VAL A 330 -4.93 10.56 9.31
N LEU A 331 -5.24 9.27 9.42
CA LEU A 331 -5.42 8.60 10.70
C LEU A 331 -4.14 8.59 11.55
N PHE A 332 -3.01 8.19 10.98
CA PHE A 332 -1.77 8.10 11.76
C PHE A 332 -1.17 9.48 12.08
N VAL A 333 -1.56 10.54 11.37
CA VAL A 333 -1.22 11.92 11.77
C VAL A 333 -1.96 12.32 13.04
N PHE A 334 -3.23 11.97 13.17
CA PHE A 334 -4.03 12.25 14.38
C PHE A 334 -3.79 11.25 15.50
N SER A 335 -3.33 10.04 15.19
CA SER A 335 -3.02 9.01 16.15
C SER A 335 -1.73 8.29 15.80
N PRO A 336 -0.61 8.73 16.37
CA PRO A 336 0.70 8.09 16.18
C PRO A 336 0.75 6.62 16.62
N THR A 337 -0.24 6.12 17.35
CA THR A 337 -0.37 4.69 17.70
C THR A 337 -0.41 3.77 16.47
N LEU A 338 -0.96 4.24 15.34
CA LEU A 338 -0.95 3.49 14.08
C LEU A 338 0.44 3.39 13.43
N ILE A 339 1.38 4.22 13.86
CA ILE A 339 2.80 4.13 13.47
C ILE A 339 3.67 3.62 14.63
N LEU A 340 3.05 2.90 15.56
CA LEU A 340 3.67 2.25 16.73
C LEU A 340 4.31 3.23 17.73
N ILE A 341 3.80 4.45 17.83
CA ILE A 341 4.20 5.44 18.83
C ILE A 341 3.08 5.54 19.88
N GLY A 342 3.33 5.12 21.12
CA GLY A 342 2.38 5.13 22.21
C GLY A 342 2.46 3.87 23.06
N GLU A 343 1.51 3.72 23.98
CA GLU A 343 1.44 2.56 24.86
C GLU A 343 0.98 1.30 24.11
N PRO A 344 1.53 0.10 24.40
CA PRO A 344 1.22 -1.14 23.68
C PRO A 344 -0.28 -1.49 23.65
N PHE A 345 -1.01 -1.16 24.70
CA PHE A 345 -2.45 -1.39 24.78
C PHE A 345 -3.22 -0.48 23.81
N GLU A 346 -2.89 0.80 23.77
CA GLU A 346 -3.49 1.78 22.85
C GLU A 346 -3.20 1.43 21.39
N ILE A 347 -1.96 1.04 21.08
CA ILE A 347 -1.55 0.56 19.76
C ILE A 347 -2.40 -0.63 19.33
N THR A 348 -2.59 -1.61 20.22
CA THR A 348 -3.37 -2.81 19.94
C THR A 348 -4.84 -2.48 19.61
N ILE A 349 -5.45 -1.61 20.43
CA ILE A 349 -6.83 -1.15 20.20
C ILE A 349 -6.92 -0.43 18.84
N ALA A 350 -6.03 0.52 18.59
CA ALA A 350 -6.03 1.29 17.35
C ALA A 350 -5.91 0.39 16.10
N ILE A 351 -5.10 -0.66 16.15
CA ILE A 351 -4.96 -1.63 15.05
C ILE A 351 -6.27 -2.41 14.84
N ILE A 352 -6.91 -2.87 15.91
CA ILE A 352 -8.16 -3.66 15.83
C ILE A 352 -9.31 -2.81 15.29
N THR A 353 -9.49 -1.60 15.83
CA THR A 353 -10.57 -0.69 15.42
C THR A 353 -10.36 -0.19 13.99
N ALA A 354 -9.12 0.16 13.62
CA ALA A 354 -8.77 0.50 12.25
C ALA A 354 -9.01 -0.69 11.28
N GLY A 355 -8.68 -1.91 11.68
CA GLY A 355 -8.97 -3.11 10.89
C GLY A 355 -10.47 -3.32 10.66
N MET A 356 -11.29 -3.10 11.68
CA MET A 356 -12.75 -3.14 11.58
C MET A 356 -13.29 -2.03 10.66
N GLY A 357 -12.81 -0.80 10.84
CA GLY A 357 -13.17 0.33 10.00
C GLY A 357 -12.83 0.11 8.53
N VAL A 358 -11.64 -0.43 8.27
CA VAL A 358 -11.20 -0.82 6.92
C VAL A 358 -12.15 -1.85 6.31
N TRP A 359 -12.59 -2.83 7.08
CA TRP A 359 -13.55 -3.84 6.60
C TRP A 359 -14.89 -3.22 6.23
N LEU A 360 -15.45 -2.41 7.13
CA LEU A 360 -16.75 -1.77 6.96
C LEU A 360 -16.78 -0.84 5.74
N ILE A 361 -15.77 0.01 5.58
CA ILE A 361 -15.68 0.92 4.43
C ILE A 361 -15.48 0.13 3.14
N SER A 362 -14.65 -0.91 3.15
CA SER A 362 -14.47 -1.77 1.97
C SER A 362 -15.77 -2.43 1.55
N ALA A 363 -16.60 -2.90 2.50
CA ALA A 363 -17.94 -3.44 2.23
C ALA A 363 -18.89 -2.37 1.66
N ALA A 364 -18.90 -1.18 2.23
CA ALA A 364 -19.68 -0.05 1.71
C ALA A 364 -19.31 0.30 0.27
N LEU A 365 -18.00 0.38 -0.04
CA LEU A 365 -17.49 0.69 -1.38
C LEU A 365 -17.75 -0.42 -2.39
N ALA A 366 -17.59 -1.69 -1.97
CA ALA A 366 -17.92 -2.84 -2.80
C ALA A 366 -19.44 -2.94 -3.06
N GLY A 367 -20.26 -2.46 -2.11
CA GLY A 367 -21.73 -2.57 -2.15
C GLY A 367 -22.21 -4.00 -1.88
N TYR A 368 -21.38 -4.79 -1.20
CA TYR A 368 -21.62 -6.20 -0.90
C TYR A 368 -20.98 -6.59 0.43
N PHE A 369 -21.63 -7.46 1.20
CA PHE A 369 -21.03 -8.11 2.36
C PHE A 369 -21.37 -9.63 2.33
N SER A 370 -22.50 -10.06 2.84
CA SER A 370 -23.07 -11.40 2.65
C SER A 370 -24.13 -11.43 1.55
N THR A 371 -24.78 -10.28 1.31
CA THR A 371 -25.72 -10.00 0.22
C THR A 371 -25.39 -8.64 -0.39
N GLN A 372 -26.05 -8.29 -1.50
CA GLN A 372 -25.99 -6.94 -2.03
C GLN A 372 -26.53 -5.93 -1.02
N LEU A 373 -25.77 -4.87 -0.77
CA LEU A 373 -26.15 -3.82 0.16
C LEU A 373 -27.03 -2.77 -0.54
N THR A 374 -28.14 -2.41 0.07
CA THR A 374 -28.96 -1.29 -0.36
C THR A 374 -28.21 0.04 -0.16
N PRO A 375 -28.57 1.14 -0.86
CA PRO A 375 -27.90 2.43 -0.67
C PRO A 375 -27.84 2.88 0.79
N MET A 376 -28.93 2.66 1.56
CA MET A 376 -28.99 3.00 2.98
C MET A 376 -28.03 2.13 3.82
N THR A 377 -28.01 0.82 3.61
CA THR A 377 -27.08 -0.06 4.34
C THR A 377 -25.63 0.24 3.96
N ARG A 378 -25.33 0.59 2.72
CA ARG A 378 -24.01 1.04 2.31
C ARG A 378 -23.58 2.31 3.07
N LEU A 379 -24.48 3.28 3.19
CA LEU A 379 -24.22 4.50 3.95
C LEU A 379 -23.93 4.18 5.42
N LEU A 380 -24.74 3.33 6.04
CA LEU A 380 -24.56 2.93 7.43
C LEU A 380 -23.22 2.18 7.64
N PHE A 381 -22.85 1.24 6.75
CA PHE A 381 -21.55 0.57 6.78
C PHE A 381 -20.40 1.58 6.65
N GLY A 382 -20.54 2.58 5.76
CA GLY A 382 -19.55 3.65 5.59
C GLY A 382 -19.42 4.52 6.83
N LEU A 383 -20.52 4.96 7.42
CA LEU A 383 -20.51 5.78 8.64
C LEU A 383 -19.93 5.03 9.83
N CYS A 384 -20.38 3.79 10.09
CA CYS A 384 -19.79 2.96 11.15
C CYS A 384 -18.29 2.72 10.92
N GLY A 385 -17.89 2.51 9.66
CA GLY A 385 -16.50 2.33 9.31
C GLY A 385 -15.66 3.59 9.54
N LEU A 386 -16.16 4.76 9.18
CA LEU A 386 -15.50 6.04 9.46
C LEU A 386 -15.37 6.29 10.97
N LEU A 387 -16.44 6.04 11.74
CA LEU A 387 -16.40 6.15 13.20
C LEU A 387 -15.36 5.21 13.83
N ALA A 388 -15.30 3.96 13.38
CA ALA A 388 -14.32 2.98 13.84
C ALA A 388 -12.87 3.25 13.37
N LEU A 389 -12.67 4.11 12.38
CA LEU A 389 -11.35 4.56 11.95
C LEU A 389 -10.84 5.76 12.75
N VAL A 390 -11.72 6.51 13.43
CA VAL A 390 -11.29 7.65 14.25
C VAL A 390 -10.52 7.09 15.45
N PRO A 391 -9.22 7.37 15.58
CA PRO A 391 -8.45 6.79 16.67
C PRO A 391 -8.91 7.34 18.03
N ALA A 392 -8.93 6.49 19.07
CA ALA A 392 -9.40 6.82 20.41
C ALA A 392 -8.72 8.04 21.05
N GLY A 393 -7.49 8.35 20.64
CA GLY A 393 -6.72 9.51 21.08
C GLY A 393 -6.86 10.78 20.23
N ALA A 394 -7.67 10.79 19.16
CA ALA A 394 -7.74 11.91 18.23
C ALA A 394 -8.37 13.19 18.83
N PHE A 395 -9.32 13.06 19.75
CA PHE A 395 -9.96 14.16 20.49
C PHE A 395 -10.68 13.63 21.73
N GLU A 396 -11.08 14.52 22.66
CA GLU A 396 -11.88 14.15 23.82
C GLU A 396 -13.19 13.49 23.42
N GLY A 397 -13.41 12.25 23.84
CA GLY A 397 -14.60 11.47 23.46
C GLY A 397 -14.47 10.60 22.20
N ALA A 398 -13.32 10.58 21.52
CA ALA A 398 -13.08 9.73 20.35
C ALA A 398 -13.25 8.22 20.65
N VAL A 399 -13.05 7.80 21.89
CA VAL A 399 -13.34 6.42 22.35
C VAL A 399 -14.80 6.04 22.10
N TRP A 400 -15.73 6.96 22.26
CA TRP A 400 -17.15 6.69 22.01
C TRP A 400 -17.44 6.54 20.52
N SER A 401 -16.77 7.33 19.65
CA SER A 401 -16.92 7.15 18.20
C SER A 401 -16.45 5.76 17.75
N ASP A 402 -15.34 5.33 18.30
CA ASP A 402 -14.75 4.01 18.07
C ASP A 402 -15.71 2.88 18.49
N LEU A 403 -16.20 2.95 19.73
CA LEU A 403 -17.16 1.96 20.26
C LEU A 403 -18.46 1.92 19.46
N ILE A 404 -19.04 3.08 19.12
CA ILE A 404 -20.27 3.16 18.32
C ILE A 404 -20.01 2.61 16.92
N GLY A 405 -18.87 2.97 16.30
CA GLY A 405 -18.47 2.48 14.98
C GLY A 405 -18.32 0.97 14.93
N VAL A 406 -17.59 0.41 15.90
CA VAL A 406 -17.38 -1.06 16.00
C VAL A 406 -18.66 -1.78 16.33
N ALA A 407 -19.39 -1.37 17.37
CA ALA A 407 -20.63 -2.02 17.78
C ALA A 407 -21.71 -1.95 16.70
N GLY A 408 -21.91 -0.77 16.11
CA GLY A 408 -22.82 -0.57 14.97
C GLY A 408 -22.44 -1.40 13.76
N GLY A 409 -21.13 -1.45 13.44
CA GLY A 409 -20.60 -2.25 12.36
C GLY A 409 -20.83 -3.75 12.55
N VAL A 410 -20.54 -4.27 13.75
CA VAL A 410 -20.81 -5.68 14.09
C VAL A 410 -22.30 -6.00 14.00
N ALA A 411 -23.16 -5.13 14.51
CA ALA A 411 -24.61 -5.29 14.41
C ALA A 411 -25.09 -5.33 12.95
N LEU A 412 -24.61 -4.41 12.10
CA LEU A 412 -24.93 -4.38 10.67
C LEU A 412 -24.45 -5.64 9.94
N MET A 413 -23.25 -6.12 10.24
CA MET A 413 -22.73 -7.38 9.69
C MET A 413 -23.59 -8.56 10.09
N ALA A 414 -23.93 -8.68 11.38
CA ALA A 414 -24.79 -9.75 11.90
C ALA A 414 -26.17 -9.74 11.25
N LEU A 415 -26.81 -8.57 11.16
CA LEU A 415 -28.11 -8.41 10.49
C LEU A 415 -28.07 -8.82 9.02
N ASN A 416 -27.01 -8.43 8.30
CA ASN A 416 -26.85 -8.80 6.89
C ASN A 416 -26.68 -10.32 6.70
N VAL A 417 -25.91 -10.98 7.58
CA VAL A 417 -25.75 -12.45 7.56
C VAL A 417 -27.06 -13.17 7.92
N MET A 418 -27.78 -12.68 8.92
CA MET A 418 -29.08 -13.26 9.31
C MET A 418 -30.07 -13.17 8.15
N ARG A 419 -30.17 -12.03 7.50
CA ARG A 419 -31.02 -11.79 6.33
C ARG A 419 -30.71 -12.76 5.19
N ASN A 420 -29.40 -12.98 4.93
CA ASN A 420 -28.96 -13.95 3.92
C ASN A 420 -29.41 -15.38 4.26
N ARG A 421 -29.22 -15.80 5.52
CA ARG A 421 -29.62 -17.13 5.96
C ARG A 421 -31.13 -17.36 5.86
N LEU A 422 -31.93 -16.35 6.14
CA LEU A 422 -33.40 -16.43 6.02
C LEU A 422 -33.84 -16.53 4.55
N ALA A 423 -33.21 -15.78 3.64
CA ALA A 423 -33.49 -15.84 2.22
C ALA A 423 -33.18 -17.25 1.63
N VAL A 424 -32.00 -17.81 1.96
CA VAL A 424 -31.62 -19.16 1.52
C VAL A 424 -32.62 -20.23 2.03
N ARG A 425 -33.02 -20.14 3.32
CA ARG A 425 -34.01 -21.09 3.86
C ARG A 425 -35.38 -20.98 3.22
N SER A 426 -35.82 -19.80 2.83
CA SER A 426 -37.08 -19.61 2.11
C SER A 426 -37.05 -20.18 0.70
N GLU A 427 -35.89 -20.13 0.02
CA GLU A 427 -35.68 -20.74 -1.30
C GLU A 427 -35.62 -22.28 -1.23
N GLU A 428 -35.03 -22.85 -0.15
CA GLU A 428 -34.99 -24.31 0.07
C GLU A 428 -36.36 -24.91 0.48
N ALA A 429 -37.27 -24.07 1.03
CA ALA A 429 -38.60 -24.47 1.47
C ALA A 429 -39.70 -24.32 0.39
N ALA A 430 -39.40 -23.58 -0.70
CA ALA A 430 -40.30 -23.39 -1.86
C ALA A 430 -39.95 -24.35 -3.00
#